data_53c88b0accc7662cd918a42584cfb5f5
#
_entry.id   53c88b0accc7662cd918a42584cfb5f5
#
_cell.length_a   1.000
_cell.length_b   1.000
_cell.length_c   1.000
_cell.angle_alpha   90.00
_cell.angle_beta   90.00
_cell.angle_gamma   90.00
#
_symmetry.space_group_name_H-M   'P 1'
#
loop_
_entity.id
_entity.type
_entity.pdbx_description
1 polymer ?
#
loop_
_entity_poly.entity_id
_entity_poly.type
_entity_poly.pdbx_seq_one_letter_code
_entity_poly.pdbx_strand_id
1 'polypeptide(L)'
;MTTSRPLRHLGFIHLVPFSRADPAQGLADGIELFRYAEELGLDSGWVRTRHLQYGLSSPAAFFSAVSQHTQHIGLGSAVIPVGFENPFRLAEDLATADVLSGGRVLPGLSVHGPGYADEVNDLVHDAGWREEDYGYGCIERLRDLLAGDPVREIPEYNGIGGDFDSERVEPHSPGLADRLCAVAVNMQDDR
;
A
#
# COMPACT_ATOMS: atom_id res chain seq x y z
N MET A 1 -23.94 33.74 11.88
CA MET A 1 -24.41 32.43 11.40
C MET A 1 -23.20 31.71 10.79
N THR A 2 -22.62 30.78 11.52
CA THR A 2 -21.49 29.94 11.02
C THR A 2 -22.09 28.90 10.09
N THR A 3 -21.89 29.08 8.78
CA THR A 3 -22.24 28.04 7.82
C THR A 3 -21.29 26.88 8.02
N SER A 4 -21.72 25.81 8.69
CA SER A 4 -20.96 24.57 8.77
C SER A 4 -20.85 24.02 7.36
N ARG A 5 -19.60 23.85 6.86
CA ARG A 5 -19.36 23.13 5.63
C ARG A 5 -19.80 21.67 5.85
N PRO A 6 -20.61 21.07 4.97
CA PRO A 6 -20.97 19.69 5.14
C PRO A 6 -19.71 18.81 5.07
N LEU A 7 -19.62 17.79 5.91
CA LEU A 7 -18.62 16.74 5.80
C LEU A 7 -18.73 16.11 4.41
N ARG A 8 -17.59 16.03 3.70
CA ARG A 8 -17.53 15.48 2.34
C ARG A 8 -17.00 14.07 2.28
N HIS A 9 -16.26 13.67 3.30
CA HIS A 9 -15.63 12.36 3.39
C HIS A 9 -15.40 12.02 4.86
N LEU A 10 -15.79 10.82 5.27
CA LEU A 10 -15.60 10.32 6.62
C LEU A 10 -14.87 8.97 6.55
N GLY A 11 -13.72 8.89 7.20
CA GLY A 11 -12.92 7.68 7.28
C GLY A 11 -12.44 7.41 8.69
N PHE A 12 -11.86 6.24 8.89
CA PHE A 12 -11.20 5.86 10.14
C PHE A 12 -9.78 5.35 9.87
N ILE A 13 -8.96 5.31 10.91
CA ILE A 13 -7.63 4.69 10.87
C ILE A 13 -7.55 3.60 11.94
N HIS A 14 -6.95 2.45 11.58
CA HIS A 14 -6.80 1.31 12.46
C HIS A 14 -5.40 0.69 12.39
N LEU A 15 -4.94 0.13 13.49
CA LEU A 15 -3.62 -0.52 13.59
C LEU A 15 -3.67 -2.00 13.23
N VAL A 16 -4.88 -2.58 13.17
CA VAL A 16 -5.10 -4.04 13.04
C VAL A 16 -4.22 -4.82 14.01
N PRO A 17 -4.35 -4.55 15.33
CA PRO A 17 -3.53 -5.21 16.33
C PRO A 17 -3.92 -6.67 16.47
N PHE A 18 -2.95 -7.51 16.81
CA PHE A 18 -3.20 -8.91 17.12
C PHE A 18 -2.37 -9.38 18.31
N SER A 19 -2.84 -10.41 18.99
CA SER A 19 -2.07 -11.03 20.06
C SER A 19 -1.02 -12.00 19.50
N ARG A 20 0.07 -12.18 20.24
CA ARG A 20 1.07 -13.20 19.89
C ARG A 20 0.49 -14.63 19.87
N ALA A 21 -0.50 -14.88 20.72
CA ALA A 21 -1.11 -16.22 20.85
C ALA A 21 -2.09 -16.53 19.72
N ASP A 22 -2.75 -15.49 19.17
CA ASP A 22 -3.75 -15.66 18.12
C ASP A 22 -3.71 -14.46 17.16
N PRO A 23 -2.78 -14.45 16.20
CA PRO A 23 -2.73 -13.40 15.20
C PRO A 23 -3.89 -13.47 14.20
N ALA A 24 -4.45 -14.65 13.96
CA ALA A 24 -5.53 -14.82 13.00
C ALA A 24 -6.80 -14.09 13.44
N GLN A 25 -7.13 -14.15 14.74
CA GLN A 25 -8.29 -13.44 15.28
C GLN A 25 -8.17 -11.93 15.10
N GLY A 26 -7.01 -11.32 15.39
CA GLY A 26 -6.84 -9.88 15.23
C GLY A 26 -6.94 -9.41 13.78
N LEU A 27 -6.46 -10.21 12.82
CA LEU A 27 -6.63 -9.92 11.40
C LEU A 27 -8.09 -10.06 10.97
N ALA A 28 -8.80 -11.07 11.44
CA ALA A 28 -10.23 -11.26 11.20
C ALA A 28 -11.07 -10.10 11.79
N ASP A 29 -10.77 -9.67 13.01
CA ASP A 29 -11.42 -8.52 13.65
C ASP A 29 -11.21 -7.23 12.84
N GLY A 30 -10.01 -7.08 12.26
CA GLY A 30 -9.71 -5.96 11.35
C GLY A 30 -10.60 -5.97 10.10
N ILE A 31 -10.79 -7.13 9.47
CA ILE A 31 -11.68 -7.29 8.31
C ILE A 31 -13.13 -6.96 8.69
N GLU A 32 -13.61 -7.49 9.80
CA GLU A 32 -14.96 -7.23 10.30
C GLU A 32 -15.18 -5.74 10.61
N LEU A 33 -14.16 -5.04 11.12
CA LEU A 33 -14.25 -3.59 11.34
C LEU A 33 -14.48 -2.83 10.04
N PHE A 34 -13.79 -3.19 8.95
CA PHE A 34 -14.00 -2.57 7.64
C PHE A 34 -15.42 -2.86 7.11
N ARG A 35 -15.90 -4.09 7.23
CA ARG A 35 -17.25 -4.46 6.84
C ARG A 35 -18.29 -3.65 7.62
N TYR A 36 -18.13 -3.55 8.92
CA TYR A 36 -19.03 -2.78 9.78
C TYR A 36 -18.99 -1.27 9.50
N ALA A 37 -17.79 -0.73 9.23
CA ALA A 37 -17.63 0.67 8.85
C ALA A 37 -18.36 1.00 7.53
N GLU A 38 -18.30 0.09 6.55
CA GLU A 38 -19.04 0.22 5.30
C GLU A 38 -20.55 0.21 5.56
N GLU A 39 -21.06 -0.67 6.41
CA GLU A 39 -22.48 -0.71 6.80
C GLU A 39 -22.95 0.58 7.49
N LEU A 40 -22.06 1.25 8.22
CA LEU A 40 -22.31 2.56 8.82
C LEU A 40 -22.20 3.72 7.83
N GLY A 41 -21.78 3.48 6.58
CA GLY A 41 -21.66 4.48 5.54
C GLY A 41 -20.39 5.32 5.63
N LEU A 42 -19.28 4.78 6.20
CA LEU A 42 -17.98 5.43 6.12
C LEU A 42 -17.42 5.29 4.70
N ASP A 43 -16.74 6.33 4.24
CA ASP A 43 -16.19 6.41 2.88
C ASP A 43 -14.86 5.67 2.74
N SER A 44 -14.04 5.58 3.81
CA SER A 44 -12.74 4.90 3.76
C SER A 44 -12.28 4.38 5.12
N GLY A 45 -11.53 3.28 5.09
CA GLY A 45 -10.77 2.76 6.21
C GLY A 45 -9.28 2.77 5.88
N TRP A 46 -8.48 3.21 6.84
CA TRP A 46 -7.04 3.35 6.72
C TRP A 46 -6.32 2.45 7.68
N VAL A 47 -5.24 1.81 7.24
CA VAL A 47 -4.40 0.98 8.10
C VAL A 47 -3.00 1.55 8.24
N ARG A 48 -2.37 1.32 9.40
CA ARG A 48 -0.96 1.65 9.61
C ARG A 48 -0.11 0.41 9.45
N THR A 49 0.94 0.51 8.62
CA THR A 49 1.94 -0.54 8.51
C THR A 49 2.79 -0.62 9.78
N ARG A 50 3.00 -1.85 10.30
CA ARG A 50 3.71 -2.15 11.53
C ARG A 50 4.65 -3.33 11.33
N HIS A 51 5.91 -3.06 10.89
CA HIS A 51 6.94 -4.08 10.81
C HIS A 51 7.44 -4.46 12.21
N LEU A 52 7.73 -5.74 12.43
CA LEU A 52 8.28 -6.28 13.69
C LEU A 52 7.44 -5.94 14.95
N GLN A 53 6.15 -5.70 14.78
CA GLN A 53 5.19 -5.38 15.84
C GLN A 53 3.96 -6.27 15.72
N TYR A 54 3.17 -6.37 16.79
CA TYR A 54 1.89 -7.10 16.78
C TYR A 54 0.79 -6.28 16.12
N GLY A 55 0.92 -6.01 14.84
CA GLY A 55 0.03 -5.25 14.00
C GLY A 55 0.27 -5.55 12.53
N LEU A 56 -0.53 -4.98 11.65
CA LEU A 56 -0.49 -5.24 10.22
C LEU A 56 0.85 -4.86 9.59
N SER A 57 1.52 -5.81 8.95
CA SER A 57 2.80 -5.57 8.23
C SER A 57 2.62 -5.43 6.71
N SER A 58 1.57 -6.03 6.12
CA SER A 58 1.32 -6.02 4.67
C SER A 58 -0.07 -5.45 4.35
N PRO A 59 -0.19 -4.15 4.07
CA PRO A 59 -1.46 -3.55 3.67
C PRO A 59 -2.06 -4.16 2.41
N ALA A 60 -1.27 -4.43 1.35
CA ALA A 60 -1.79 -4.98 0.10
C ALA A 60 -2.46 -6.36 0.29
N ALA A 61 -1.82 -7.26 1.04
CA ALA A 61 -2.40 -8.56 1.37
C ALA A 61 -3.70 -8.41 2.18
N PHE A 62 -3.72 -7.48 3.15
CA PHE A 62 -4.90 -7.21 3.96
C PHE A 62 -6.05 -6.60 3.13
N PHE A 63 -5.75 -5.66 2.23
CA PHE A 63 -6.75 -5.08 1.33
C PHE A 63 -7.36 -6.11 0.39
N SER A 64 -6.56 -7.05 -0.11
CA SER A 64 -7.06 -8.17 -0.91
C SER A 64 -8.08 -9.00 -0.14
N ALA A 65 -7.85 -9.25 1.15
CA ALA A 65 -8.79 -9.95 2.02
C ALA A 65 -10.05 -9.11 2.31
N VAL A 66 -9.89 -7.85 2.74
CA VAL A 66 -11.00 -6.93 3.03
C VAL A 66 -11.91 -6.74 1.81
N SER A 67 -11.32 -6.68 0.61
CA SER A 67 -12.06 -6.47 -0.64
C SER A 67 -13.10 -7.56 -0.92
N GLN A 68 -12.90 -8.77 -0.39
CA GLN A 68 -13.84 -9.89 -0.53
C GLN A 68 -15.04 -9.78 0.42
N HIS A 69 -14.98 -8.88 1.40
CA HIS A 69 -16.01 -8.68 2.42
C HIS A 69 -16.68 -7.29 2.35
N THR A 70 -16.22 -6.43 1.43
CA THR A 70 -16.70 -5.05 1.26
C THR A 70 -16.89 -4.71 -0.22
N GLN A 71 -17.74 -3.71 -0.53
CA GLN A 71 -18.08 -3.34 -1.90
C GLN A 71 -17.72 -1.90 -2.27
N HIS A 72 -17.71 -0.97 -1.30
CA HIS A 72 -17.66 0.47 -1.57
C HIS A 72 -16.58 1.22 -0.79
N ILE A 73 -16.26 0.77 0.43
CA ILE A 73 -15.31 1.48 1.30
C ILE A 73 -13.91 1.53 0.67
N GLY A 74 -13.30 2.71 0.66
CA GLY A 74 -11.92 2.91 0.23
C GLY A 74 -10.94 2.23 1.19
N LEU A 75 -9.87 1.64 0.65
CA LEU A 75 -8.88 0.84 1.36
C LEU A 75 -7.53 1.59 1.40
N GLY A 76 -7.30 2.35 2.44
CA GLY A 76 -6.17 3.25 2.55
C GLY A 76 -5.02 2.75 3.42
N SER A 77 -3.78 3.04 3.03
CA SER A 77 -2.61 2.88 3.89
C SER A 77 -2.12 4.24 4.44
N ALA A 78 -1.85 4.29 5.73
CA ALA A 78 -1.34 5.50 6.39
C ALA A 78 -0.21 5.13 7.38
N VAL A 79 0.94 4.78 6.88
CA VAL A 79 1.42 4.74 5.51
C VAL A 79 2.23 3.47 5.27
N ILE A 80 2.61 3.16 4.02
CA ILE A 80 3.63 2.17 3.67
C ILE A 80 4.98 2.88 3.65
N PRO A 81 5.96 2.48 4.48
CA PRO A 81 7.31 3.03 4.44
C PRO A 81 8.08 2.45 3.25
N VAL A 82 8.21 3.23 2.16
CA VAL A 82 8.82 2.74 0.91
C VAL A 82 10.28 2.34 1.04
N GLY A 83 10.97 2.82 2.08
CA GLY A 83 12.34 2.40 2.40
C GLY A 83 12.47 0.92 2.79
N PHE A 84 11.37 0.20 2.99
CA PHE A 84 11.34 -1.24 3.25
C PHE A 84 10.78 -2.05 2.09
N GLU A 85 10.53 -1.40 0.95
CA GLU A 85 9.83 -2.02 -0.17
C GLU A 85 10.71 -2.09 -1.42
N ASN A 86 10.53 -3.16 -2.17
CA ASN A 86 10.95 -3.21 -3.56
C ASN A 86 9.83 -2.59 -4.41
N PRO A 87 10.07 -1.49 -5.16
CA PRO A 87 9.00 -0.79 -5.87
C PRO A 87 8.31 -1.64 -6.92
N PHE A 88 9.04 -2.57 -7.58
CA PHE A 88 8.44 -3.48 -8.55
C PHE A 88 7.47 -4.46 -7.87
N ARG A 89 7.90 -5.11 -6.78
CA ARG A 89 7.03 -6.04 -6.04
C ARG A 89 5.84 -5.32 -5.41
N LEU A 90 6.06 -4.14 -4.83
CA LEU A 90 4.98 -3.33 -4.27
C LEU A 90 3.96 -2.91 -5.34
N ALA A 91 4.42 -2.60 -6.57
CA ALA A 91 3.52 -2.28 -7.68
C ALA A 91 2.61 -3.47 -8.03
N GLU A 92 3.17 -4.69 -8.16
CA GLU A 92 2.38 -5.90 -8.43
C GLU A 92 1.36 -6.17 -7.32
N ASP A 93 1.78 -6.06 -6.05
CA ASP A 93 0.93 -6.35 -4.89
C ASP A 93 -0.22 -5.32 -4.77
N LEU A 94 0.08 -4.02 -4.93
CA LEU A 94 -0.94 -2.96 -4.88
C LEU A 94 -1.90 -3.05 -6.07
N ALA A 95 -1.40 -3.29 -7.27
CA ALA A 95 -2.24 -3.44 -8.46
C ALA A 95 -3.15 -4.67 -8.35
N THR A 96 -2.63 -5.80 -7.84
CA THR A 96 -3.44 -6.99 -7.58
C THR A 96 -4.56 -6.69 -6.58
N ALA A 97 -4.23 -6.05 -5.45
CA ALA A 97 -5.23 -5.66 -4.44
C ALA A 97 -6.27 -4.68 -5.00
N ASP A 98 -5.83 -3.75 -5.86
CA ASP A 98 -6.71 -2.75 -6.45
C ASP A 98 -7.69 -3.38 -7.46
N VAL A 99 -7.22 -4.25 -8.32
CA VAL A 99 -8.09 -5.01 -9.24
C VAL A 99 -9.09 -5.87 -8.48
N LEU A 100 -8.65 -6.60 -7.44
CA LEU A 100 -9.54 -7.41 -6.60
C LEU A 100 -10.59 -6.57 -5.87
N SER A 101 -10.24 -5.34 -5.50
CA SER A 101 -11.16 -4.42 -4.81
C SER A 101 -12.07 -3.63 -5.76
N GLY A 102 -11.86 -3.70 -7.07
CA GLY A 102 -12.59 -2.88 -8.05
C GLY A 102 -12.17 -1.41 -8.04
N GLY A 103 -10.88 -1.12 -7.83
CA GLY A 103 -10.31 0.22 -7.92
C GLY A 103 -10.42 1.05 -6.63
N ARG A 104 -10.46 0.40 -5.46
CA ARG A 104 -10.69 1.07 -4.15
C ARG A 104 -9.44 1.30 -3.31
N VAL A 105 -8.26 0.86 -3.76
CA VAL A 105 -7.02 1.04 -3.00
C VAL A 105 -6.54 2.49 -3.06
N LEU A 106 -6.16 3.03 -1.90
CA LEU A 106 -5.68 4.40 -1.67
C LEU A 106 -4.28 4.33 -1.03
N PRO A 107 -3.20 4.15 -1.83
CA PRO A 107 -1.89 3.93 -1.26
C PRO A 107 -1.28 5.22 -0.70
N GLY A 108 -1.14 5.28 0.62
CA GLY A 108 -0.38 6.32 1.30
C GLY A 108 1.03 5.84 1.62
N LEU A 109 2.03 6.63 1.25
CA LEU A 109 3.44 6.30 1.28
C LEU A 109 4.23 7.25 2.18
N SER A 110 5.34 6.79 2.74
CA SER A 110 6.34 7.66 3.38
C SER A 110 7.75 7.25 3.02
N VAL A 111 8.64 8.23 2.96
CA VAL A 111 10.09 8.02 2.75
C VAL A 111 10.82 7.68 4.05
N HIS A 112 10.17 7.84 5.20
CA HIS A 112 10.78 7.58 6.50
C HIS A 112 10.47 6.15 6.95
N GLY A 113 11.52 5.40 7.24
CA GLY A 113 11.42 4.11 7.93
C GLY A 113 11.05 4.27 9.41
N PRO A 114 10.70 3.18 10.09
CA PRO A 114 10.57 3.18 11.55
C PRO A 114 11.90 3.45 12.24
N GLY A 115 11.86 3.86 13.51
CA GLY A 115 13.07 4.22 14.29
C GLY A 115 14.13 3.10 14.43
N TYR A 116 13.77 1.86 14.16
CA TYR A 116 14.67 0.70 14.13
C TYR A 116 15.12 0.31 12.70
N ALA A 117 14.85 1.15 11.70
CA ALA A 117 15.19 0.84 10.30
C ALA A 117 16.66 0.46 10.11
N ASP A 118 17.57 1.19 10.77
CA ASP A 118 19.01 0.94 10.67
C ASP A 118 19.44 -0.45 11.18
N GLU A 119 18.65 -1.05 12.08
CA GLU A 119 18.93 -2.39 12.61
C GLU A 119 18.58 -3.51 11.63
N VAL A 120 17.66 -3.25 10.70
CA VAL A 120 17.07 -4.27 9.82
C VAL A 120 17.29 -4.01 8.33
N ASN A 121 17.79 -2.85 7.94
CA ASN A 121 18.02 -2.50 6.54
C ASN A 121 18.87 -3.52 5.79
N ASP A 122 19.90 -4.08 6.44
CA ASP A 122 20.75 -5.12 5.83
C ASP A 122 20.04 -6.48 5.67
N LEU A 123 18.83 -6.65 6.25
CA LEU A 123 17.94 -7.80 6.04
C LEU A 123 16.87 -7.53 4.95
N VAL A 124 16.54 -6.25 4.75
CA VAL A 124 15.51 -5.81 3.80
C VAL A 124 16.11 -5.64 2.40
N HIS A 125 17.35 -5.18 2.33
CA HIS A 125 18.01 -4.80 1.09
C HIS A 125 19.26 -5.65 0.81
N ASP A 126 19.61 -5.77 -0.46
CA ASP A 126 20.85 -6.41 -0.91
C ASP A 126 22.08 -5.53 -0.62
N ALA A 127 23.26 -6.11 -0.76
CA ALA A 127 24.54 -5.39 -0.62
C ALA A 127 24.60 -4.19 -1.59
N GLY A 128 24.99 -3.03 -1.08
CA GLY A 128 25.06 -1.80 -1.88
C GLY A 128 23.82 -0.91 -1.78
N TRP A 129 22.82 -1.29 -1.04
CA TRP A 129 21.57 -0.52 -0.89
C TRP A 129 21.79 0.95 -0.47
N ARG A 130 22.88 1.25 0.25
CA ARG A 130 23.20 2.63 0.69
C ARG A 130 23.54 3.58 -0.46
N GLU A 131 23.81 3.04 -1.64
CA GLU A 131 24.09 3.81 -2.87
C GLU A 131 22.82 4.06 -3.68
N GLU A 132 21.70 3.48 -3.27
CA GLU A 132 20.40 3.57 -3.92
C GLU A 132 19.46 4.54 -3.19
N ASP A 133 18.56 5.21 -3.94
CA ASP A 133 17.51 6.04 -3.36
C ASP A 133 16.26 5.20 -3.03
N TYR A 134 16.18 4.78 -1.77
CA TYR A 134 14.99 4.14 -1.20
C TYR A 134 13.98 5.15 -0.62
N GLY A 135 14.13 6.41 -0.93
CA GLY A 135 13.25 7.50 -0.54
C GLY A 135 12.31 7.94 -1.67
N TYR A 136 12.49 9.17 -2.12
CA TYR A 136 11.66 9.76 -3.18
C TYR A 136 11.83 9.05 -4.52
N GLY A 137 13.05 8.62 -4.88
CA GLY A 137 13.28 7.85 -6.09
C GLY A 137 12.55 6.50 -6.10
N CYS A 138 12.35 5.88 -4.93
CA CYS A 138 11.51 4.69 -4.81
C CYS A 138 10.03 5.00 -5.12
N ILE A 139 9.52 6.14 -4.63
CA ILE A 139 8.14 6.57 -4.92
C ILE A 139 7.96 6.89 -6.41
N GLU A 140 8.93 7.54 -7.04
CA GLU A 140 8.89 7.85 -8.48
C GLU A 140 8.85 6.55 -9.30
N ARG A 141 9.76 5.61 -9.04
CA ARG A 141 9.76 4.30 -9.69
C ARG A 141 8.44 3.55 -9.50
N LEU A 142 7.90 3.54 -8.28
CA LEU A 142 6.60 2.91 -8.00
C LEU A 142 5.48 3.56 -8.81
N ARG A 143 5.43 4.89 -8.87
CA ARG A 143 4.42 5.62 -9.64
C ARG A 143 4.47 5.27 -11.13
N ASP A 144 5.66 5.25 -11.71
CA ASP A 144 5.86 4.97 -13.14
C ASP A 144 5.43 3.52 -13.47
N LEU A 145 5.79 2.54 -12.60
CA LEU A 145 5.33 1.15 -12.70
C LEU A 145 3.80 1.03 -12.63
N LEU A 146 3.15 1.74 -11.70
CA LEU A 146 1.69 1.74 -11.57
C LEU A 146 0.98 2.52 -12.68
N ALA A 147 1.65 3.49 -13.30
CA ALA A 147 1.15 4.19 -14.48
C ALA A 147 1.12 3.29 -15.72
N GLY A 148 1.87 2.19 -15.70
CA GLY A 148 1.94 1.21 -16.77
C GLY A 148 3.09 1.47 -17.74
N ASP A 149 4.13 2.16 -17.30
CA ASP A 149 5.32 2.37 -18.10
C ASP A 149 5.99 1.04 -18.45
N PRO A 150 6.44 0.85 -19.71
CA PRO A 150 7.11 -0.37 -20.12
C PRO A 150 8.41 -0.60 -19.34
N VAL A 151 8.59 -1.80 -18.82
CA VAL A 151 9.80 -2.21 -18.08
C VAL A 151 10.70 -3.13 -18.89
N ARG A 152 10.20 -3.66 -19.99
CA ARG A 152 10.94 -4.50 -20.94
C ARG A 152 10.33 -4.44 -22.33
N GLU A 153 11.12 -4.84 -23.33
CA GLU A 153 10.60 -5.18 -24.65
C GLU A 153 10.13 -6.64 -24.68
N ILE A 154 9.03 -6.90 -25.38
CA ILE A 154 8.55 -8.27 -25.61
C ILE A 154 9.27 -8.80 -26.86
N PRO A 155 10.02 -9.91 -26.78
CA PRO A 155 10.63 -10.53 -27.95
C PRO A 155 9.55 -10.99 -28.94
N GLU A 156 9.83 -10.91 -30.25
CA GLU A 156 8.93 -11.39 -31.31
C GLU A 156 8.55 -12.88 -31.11
N TYR A 157 9.43 -13.67 -30.48
CA TYR A 157 9.20 -15.07 -30.17
C TYR A 157 9.88 -15.44 -28.85
N ASN A 158 9.10 -15.87 -27.88
CA ASN A 158 9.58 -16.29 -26.55
C ASN A 158 9.30 -17.77 -26.23
N GLY A 159 8.83 -18.54 -27.17
CA GLY A 159 8.69 -20.00 -27.13
C GLY A 159 7.58 -20.55 -26.24
N ILE A 160 7.19 -19.90 -25.17
CA ILE A 160 6.17 -20.37 -24.18
C ILE A 160 5.18 -19.28 -23.83
N GLY A 161 5.56 -17.99 -23.87
CA GLY A 161 4.79 -16.88 -23.34
C GLY A 161 3.56 -16.53 -24.18
N GLY A 162 3.73 -16.41 -25.48
CA GLY A 162 2.62 -16.04 -26.36
C GLY A 162 1.83 -14.84 -25.85
N ASP A 163 0.53 -15.01 -25.73
CA ASP A 163 -0.40 -13.98 -25.27
C ASP A 163 -0.34 -13.66 -23.76
N PHE A 164 0.54 -14.36 -22.99
CA PHE A 164 0.72 -14.13 -21.54
C PHE A 164 1.83 -13.15 -21.20
N ASP A 165 2.63 -12.72 -22.16
CA ASP A 165 3.70 -11.76 -21.92
C ASP A 165 3.19 -10.33 -21.84
N SER A 166 3.77 -9.55 -20.93
CA SER A 166 3.52 -8.13 -20.80
C SER A 166 4.83 -7.33 -20.77
N GLU A 167 4.81 -6.13 -21.31
CA GLU A 167 5.91 -5.17 -21.24
C GLU A 167 5.92 -4.35 -19.95
N ARG A 168 4.82 -4.40 -19.18
CA ARG A 168 4.60 -3.62 -17.94
C ARG A 168 4.21 -4.52 -16.78
N VAL A 169 4.08 -3.93 -15.59
CA VAL A 169 3.55 -4.61 -14.40
C VAL A 169 2.11 -5.02 -14.62
N GLU A 170 1.80 -6.28 -14.31
CA GLU A 170 0.44 -6.83 -14.36
C GLU A 170 0.05 -7.46 -13.00
N PRO A 171 -1.27 -7.46 -12.64
CA PRO A 171 -2.36 -6.84 -13.43
C PRO A 171 -2.26 -5.30 -13.41
N HIS A 172 -2.46 -4.65 -14.55
CA HIS A 172 -2.51 -3.20 -14.59
C HIS A 172 -3.85 -2.70 -14.07
N SER A 173 -3.83 -1.74 -13.13
CA SER A 173 -5.03 -1.10 -12.60
C SER A 173 -5.05 0.39 -12.95
N PRO A 174 -5.82 0.79 -13.99
CA PRO A 174 -5.87 2.18 -14.44
C PRO A 174 -6.30 3.14 -13.33
N GLY A 175 -5.55 4.25 -13.19
CA GLY A 175 -5.82 5.30 -12.18
C GLY A 175 -5.29 4.99 -10.78
N LEU A 176 -4.64 3.84 -10.54
CA LEU A 176 -4.03 3.55 -9.24
C LEU A 176 -2.87 4.51 -8.95
N ALA A 177 -2.05 4.83 -9.95
CA ALA A 177 -0.97 5.81 -9.84
C ALA A 177 -1.48 7.20 -9.40
N ASP A 178 -2.64 7.63 -9.88
CA ASP A 178 -3.25 8.91 -9.54
C ASP A 178 -3.77 8.98 -8.09
N ARG A 179 -3.98 7.84 -7.45
CA ARG A 179 -4.43 7.75 -6.06
C ARG A 179 -3.29 7.64 -5.05
N LEU A 180 -2.04 7.59 -5.51
CA LEU A 180 -0.88 7.65 -4.62
C LEU A 180 -0.89 8.95 -3.82
N CYS A 181 -0.72 8.86 -2.52
CA CYS A 181 -0.45 10.01 -1.68
C CYS A 181 0.84 9.81 -0.87
N ALA A 182 1.69 10.82 -0.83
CA ALA A 182 2.88 10.83 0.00
C ALA A 182 2.63 11.68 1.24
N VAL A 183 2.95 11.13 2.42
CA VAL A 183 2.93 11.88 3.67
C VAL A 183 4.36 12.34 3.97
N ALA A 184 4.61 13.64 3.83
CA ALA A 184 5.81 14.26 4.33
C ALA A 184 5.58 14.68 5.79
N VAL A 185 6.25 14.04 6.73
CA VAL A 185 6.36 14.55 8.10
C VAL A 185 7.48 15.59 8.09
N ASN A 186 7.11 16.86 8.13
CA ASN A 186 8.07 17.94 8.34
C ASN A 186 8.51 17.85 9.82
N MET A 187 9.59 17.13 10.08
CA MET A 187 10.29 17.26 11.35
C MET A 187 11.00 18.62 11.30
N GLN A 188 10.38 19.65 11.86
CA GLN A 188 11.11 20.84 12.25
C GLN A 188 12.15 20.39 13.25
N ASP A 189 13.43 20.46 12.87
CA ASP A 189 14.56 20.38 13.78
C ASP A 189 14.39 21.51 14.81
N ASP A 190 13.85 21.20 15.97
CA ASP A 190 14.03 22.01 17.17
C ASP A 190 15.49 21.85 17.59
N ARG A 191 16.36 22.73 17.08
CA ARG A 191 17.70 22.98 17.62
C ARG A 191 17.64 24.04 18.70
#